data_7894f146bceba6702e311b285c7c2fa6
#
_entry.id   7894f146bceba6702e311b285c7c2fa6
#
_cell.length_a   1.000
_cell.length_b   1.000
_cell.length_c   1.000
_cell.angle_alpha   90.00
_cell.angle_beta   90.00
_cell.angle_gamma   90.00
#
_symmetry.space_group_name_H-M   'P 1'
#
loop_
_entity.id
_entity.type
_entity.pdbx_description
1 polymer ?
#
loop_
_entity_poly.entity_id
_entity_poly.type
_entity_poly.pdbx_seq_one_letter_code
_entity_poly.pdbx_strand_id
1 'polypeptide(L)'
;MMKPQMLCVHMEPGRLMRISLIAGSLGIAVKEDREEQWGQRLETLFGLKPCMPGGGKPQIDGEMIVAAFFGGELLDDLYASVRKNGMNMPLTAMLTPTNRSWTCERLYRELRKEASALNAR
;
A
#
# COMPACT_ATOMS: atom_id res chain seq x y z
N MET A 1 15.96 1.86 -13.73
CA MET A 1 14.69 1.23 -13.34
C MET A 1 14.54 1.26 -11.84
N MET A 2 13.37 1.68 -11.38
CA MET A 2 13.10 1.70 -9.94
C MET A 2 12.75 0.30 -9.44
N LYS A 3 13.28 -0.06 -8.28
CA LYS A 3 12.94 -1.34 -7.65
C LYS A 3 11.48 -1.36 -7.23
N PRO A 4 10.81 -2.52 -7.30
CA PRO A 4 9.46 -2.64 -6.75
C PRO A 4 9.45 -2.31 -5.26
N GLN A 5 8.47 -1.51 -4.86
CA GLN A 5 8.30 -1.08 -3.47
C GLN A 5 6.87 -1.30 -3.03
N MET A 6 6.70 -1.51 -1.75
CA MET A 6 5.39 -1.73 -1.16
C MET A 6 5.28 -0.97 0.15
N LEU A 7 4.20 -0.20 0.30
CA LEU A 7 3.87 0.48 1.55
C LEU A 7 2.74 -0.28 2.21
N CYS A 8 2.99 -0.78 3.42
CA CYS A 8 1.97 -1.48 4.22
C CYS A 8 1.42 -0.52 5.25
N VAL A 9 0.15 -0.15 5.12
CA VAL A 9 -0.50 0.88 5.93
C VAL A 9 -1.35 0.26 7.02
N HIS A 10 -1.16 0.69 8.26
CA HIS A 10 -1.94 0.29 9.43
C HIS A 10 -2.00 -1.23 9.62
N MET A 11 -0.90 -1.90 9.35
CA MET A 11 -0.85 -3.36 9.44
C MET A 11 -0.34 -3.79 10.82
N GLU A 12 -1.00 -4.82 11.38
CA GLU A 12 -0.59 -5.39 12.65
C GLU A 12 0.85 -5.94 12.54
N PRO A 13 1.72 -5.74 13.56
CA PRO A 13 3.14 -6.08 13.46
C PRO A 13 3.45 -7.53 13.04
N GLY A 14 2.69 -8.50 13.52
CA GLY A 14 2.90 -9.90 13.16
C GLY A 14 2.59 -10.16 11.68
N ARG A 15 1.50 -9.59 11.17
CA ARG A 15 1.15 -9.69 9.76
C ARG A 15 2.17 -8.95 8.90
N LEU A 16 2.58 -7.76 9.35
CA LEU A 16 3.58 -6.97 8.63
C LEU A 16 4.88 -7.74 8.46
N MET A 17 5.35 -8.39 9.53
CA MET A 17 6.57 -9.20 9.47
C MET A 17 6.44 -10.32 8.46
N ARG A 18 5.35 -11.07 8.50
CA ARG A 18 5.13 -12.22 7.61
C ARG A 18 5.02 -11.78 6.15
N ILE A 19 4.25 -10.74 5.88
CA ILE A 19 4.10 -10.20 4.53
C ILE A 19 5.42 -9.61 4.02
N SER A 20 6.18 -8.95 4.89
CA SER A 20 7.49 -8.40 4.53
C SER A 20 8.48 -9.49 4.13
N LEU A 21 8.46 -10.64 4.81
CA LEU A 21 9.32 -11.77 4.44
C LEU A 21 8.93 -12.32 3.06
N ILE A 22 7.64 -12.44 2.80
CA ILE A 22 7.15 -12.90 1.50
C ILE A 22 7.56 -11.90 0.40
N ALA A 23 7.33 -10.61 0.63
CA ALA A 23 7.69 -9.55 -0.33
C ALA A 23 9.18 -9.54 -0.60
N GLY A 24 10.00 -9.69 0.44
CA GLY A 24 11.45 -9.75 0.30
C GLY A 24 11.92 -10.89 -0.57
N SER A 25 11.27 -12.06 -0.47
CA SER A 25 11.62 -13.21 -1.30
C SER A 25 11.27 -12.98 -2.79
N LEU A 26 10.38 -12.03 -3.07
CA LEU A 26 10.00 -11.64 -4.43
C LEU A 26 10.77 -10.41 -4.94
N GLY A 27 11.74 -9.93 -4.17
CA GLY A 27 12.54 -8.77 -4.55
C GLY A 27 11.84 -7.43 -4.33
N ILE A 28 10.80 -7.39 -3.50
CA ILE A 28 10.04 -6.19 -3.20
C ILE A 28 10.58 -5.54 -1.93
N ALA A 29 10.91 -4.25 -1.99
CA ALA A 29 11.30 -3.48 -0.81
C ALA A 29 10.05 -3.01 -0.08
N VAL A 30 9.98 -3.25 1.24
CA VAL A 30 8.85 -2.84 2.07
C VAL A 30 9.20 -1.55 2.79
N LYS A 31 8.31 -0.55 2.68
CA LYS A 31 8.49 0.72 3.36
C LYS A 31 7.71 0.73 4.66
N GLU A 32 8.30 1.32 5.68
CA GLU A 32 7.64 1.50 6.96
C GLU A 32 6.51 2.53 6.84
N ASP A 33 5.44 2.24 7.55
CA ASP A 33 4.28 3.10 7.67
C ASP A 33 4.36 3.90 8.99
N ARG A 34 4.07 5.21 8.92
CA ARG A 34 3.96 6.07 10.08
C ARG A 34 2.68 6.89 9.97
N GLU A 35 1.92 6.94 11.06
CA GLU A 35 0.65 7.67 11.07
C GLU A 35 0.78 9.12 10.61
N GLU A 36 1.85 9.79 11.01
CA GLU A 36 2.09 11.18 10.61
C GLU A 36 2.32 11.33 9.11
N GLN A 37 2.57 10.24 8.39
CA GLN A 37 2.78 10.27 6.94
C GLN A 37 1.50 10.02 6.14
N TRP A 38 0.40 9.63 6.80
CA TRP A 38 -0.84 9.29 6.08
C TRP A 38 -1.45 10.49 5.35
N GLY A 39 -1.13 11.70 5.78
CA GLY A 39 -1.55 12.94 5.10
C GLY A 39 -0.62 13.36 3.97
N GLN A 40 0.47 12.66 3.75
CA GLN A 40 1.40 12.96 2.66
C GLN A 40 0.93 12.33 1.35
N ARG A 41 1.36 12.92 0.24
CA ARG A 41 1.05 12.35 -1.08
C ARG A 41 1.83 11.06 -1.31
N LEU A 42 1.21 10.15 -2.03
CA LEU A 42 1.85 8.87 -2.35
C LEU A 42 3.18 9.06 -3.07
N GLU A 43 3.26 10.01 -4.00
CA GLU A 43 4.52 10.31 -4.70
C GLU A 43 5.63 10.72 -3.75
N THR A 44 5.29 11.38 -2.65
CA THR A 44 6.26 11.77 -1.61
C THR A 44 6.69 10.54 -0.81
N LEU A 45 5.76 9.69 -0.44
CA LEU A 45 6.05 8.48 0.34
C LEU A 45 6.94 7.50 -0.41
N PHE A 46 6.86 7.48 -1.75
CA PHE A 46 7.72 6.64 -2.57
C PHE A 46 8.97 7.37 -3.08
N GLY A 47 9.25 8.56 -2.55
CA GLY A 47 10.48 9.28 -2.84
C GLY A 47 10.52 9.98 -4.19
N LEU A 48 9.38 10.17 -4.84
CA LEU A 48 9.31 10.82 -6.16
C LEU A 48 9.22 12.34 -6.05
N LYS A 49 8.82 12.87 -4.90
CA LYS A 49 8.70 14.30 -4.63
C LYS A 49 9.18 14.61 -3.22
N PRO A 50 9.66 15.84 -2.97
CA PRO A 50 10.04 16.25 -1.61
C PRO A 50 8.85 16.22 -0.66
N CYS A 51 9.13 16.04 0.62
CA CYS A 51 8.10 16.09 1.66
C CYS A 51 7.51 17.48 1.73
N MET A 52 6.18 17.56 1.70
CA MET A 52 5.46 18.84 1.83
C MET A 52 4.92 18.97 3.25
N PRO A 53 5.05 20.15 3.87
CA PRO A 53 4.45 20.37 5.18
C PRO A 53 2.93 20.42 5.06
N GLY A 54 2.23 19.90 6.06
CA GLY A 54 0.79 19.98 6.14
C GLY A 54 0.10 18.64 6.11
N GLY A 55 -1.21 18.69 6.11
CA GLY A 55 -2.05 17.51 6.10
C GLY A 55 -2.48 17.09 7.50
N GLY A 56 -3.45 17.66 8.08
CA GLY A 56 -4.18 17.35 9.30
C GLY A 56 -3.86 16.04 10.02
N LYS A 57 -4.84 15.49 10.72
CA LYS A 57 -4.74 14.17 11.33
C LYS A 57 -5.58 13.19 10.53
N PRO A 58 -5.01 12.61 9.47
CA PRO A 58 -5.77 11.65 8.66
C PRO A 58 -6.10 10.42 9.47
N GLN A 59 -7.25 9.82 9.19
CA GLN A 59 -7.68 8.61 9.86
C GLN A 59 -7.79 7.46 8.88
N ILE A 60 -7.01 6.42 9.16
CA ILE A 60 -7.09 5.15 8.45
C ILE A 60 -7.33 4.09 9.53
N ASP A 61 -8.45 3.40 9.44
CA ASP A 61 -8.88 2.44 10.44
C ASP A 61 -8.75 0.97 10.02
N GLY A 62 -8.14 0.72 8.89
CA GLY A 62 -7.93 -0.63 8.39
C GLY A 62 -6.63 -0.75 7.61
N GLU A 63 -6.35 -1.98 7.18
CA GLU A 63 -5.12 -2.28 6.44
C GLU A 63 -5.21 -1.90 4.98
N MET A 64 -4.07 -1.45 4.42
CA MET A 64 -3.94 -1.17 2.99
C MET A 64 -2.51 -1.45 2.55
N ILE A 65 -2.36 -1.96 1.33
CA ILE A 65 -1.05 -2.06 0.69
C ILE A 65 -1.05 -1.19 -0.56
N VAL A 66 0.00 -0.38 -0.73
CA VAL A 66 0.22 0.38 -1.96
C VAL A 66 1.47 -0.17 -2.63
N ALA A 67 1.32 -0.68 -3.83
CA ALA A 67 2.40 -1.26 -4.62
C ALA A 67 2.90 -0.22 -5.63
N ALA A 68 4.21 -0.03 -5.70
CA ALA A 68 4.81 0.92 -6.64
C ALA A 68 5.91 0.25 -7.45
N PHE A 69 5.94 0.56 -8.73
CA PHE A 69 6.97 0.09 -9.67
C PHE A 69 6.96 -1.43 -9.86
N PHE A 70 5.81 -2.05 -9.70
CA PHE A 70 5.63 -3.46 -9.99
C PHE A 70 5.51 -3.65 -11.51
N GLY A 71 6.28 -4.60 -12.05
CA GLY A 71 6.19 -4.95 -13.46
C GLY A 71 5.66 -6.37 -13.63
N GLY A 72 5.15 -6.68 -14.82
CA GLY A 72 4.73 -8.01 -15.17
C GLY A 72 3.67 -8.58 -14.23
N GLU A 73 3.91 -9.80 -13.75
CA GLU A 73 2.97 -10.53 -12.89
C GLU A 73 3.33 -10.46 -11.41
N LEU A 74 4.17 -9.50 -11.02
CA LEU A 74 4.66 -9.43 -9.64
C LEU A 74 3.54 -9.30 -8.61
N LEU A 75 2.51 -8.52 -8.91
CA LEU A 75 1.37 -8.38 -8.01
C LEU A 75 0.62 -9.71 -7.85
N ASP A 76 0.42 -10.43 -8.96
CA ASP A 76 -0.21 -11.75 -8.91
C ASP A 76 0.64 -12.74 -8.12
N ASP A 77 1.96 -12.69 -8.28
CA ASP A 77 2.89 -13.53 -7.52
C ASP A 77 2.79 -13.22 -6.02
N LEU A 78 2.68 -11.94 -5.66
CA LEU A 78 2.52 -11.54 -4.27
C LEU A 78 1.20 -12.08 -3.69
N TYR A 79 0.09 -11.91 -4.41
CA TYR A 79 -1.21 -12.44 -3.98
C TYR A 79 -1.16 -13.95 -3.77
N ALA A 80 -0.57 -14.67 -4.72
CA ALA A 80 -0.47 -16.12 -4.65
C ALA A 80 0.36 -16.59 -3.45
N SER A 81 1.50 -15.91 -3.21
CA SER A 81 2.39 -16.26 -2.09
C SER A 81 1.77 -15.98 -0.74
N VAL A 82 1.05 -14.87 -0.60
CA VAL A 82 0.35 -14.52 0.64
C VAL A 82 -0.74 -15.55 0.93
N ARG A 83 -1.53 -15.90 -0.08
CA ARG A 83 -2.59 -16.92 0.05
C ARG A 83 -2.02 -18.29 0.40
N LYS A 84 -0.92 -18.67 -0.23
CA LYS A 84 -0.25 -19.95 0.03
C LYS A 84 0.23 -20.06 1.47
N ASN A 85 0.55 -18.94 2.10
CA ASN A 85 0.97 -18.88 3.50
C ASN A 85 -0.20 -18.73 4.47
N GLY A 86 -1.43 -18.94 4.02
CA GLY A 86 -2.61 -18.93 4.87
C GLY A 86 -3.09 -17.55 5.27
N MET A 87 -2.68 -16.51 4.55
CA MET A 87 -3.08 -15.14 4.87
C MET A 87 -3.93 -14.54 3.75
N ASN A 88 -4.72 -13.53 4.10
CA ASN A 88 -5.49 -12.76 3.14
C ASN A 88 -4.79 -11.44 2.85
N MET A 89 -4.88 -10.99 1.61
CA MET A 89 -4.40 -9.66 1.24
C MET A 89 -5.37 -8.60 1.75
N PRO A 90 -4.86 -7.49 2.30
CA PRO A 90 -5.71 -6.34 2.63
C PRO A 90 -6.13 -5.61 1.35
N LEU A 91 -6.83 -4.48 1.51
CA LEU A 91 -7.07 -3.58 0.39
C LEU A 91 -5.74 -3.23 -0.28
N THR A 92 -5.67 -3.39 -1.59
CA THR A 92 -4.41 -3.20 -2.32
C THR A 92 -4.63 -2.34 -3.54
N ALA A 93 -3.74 -1.39 -3.75
CA ALA A 93 -3.74 -0.55 -4.94
C ALA A 93 -2.34 -0.41 -5.49
N MET A 94 -2.23 -0.13 -6.77
CA MET A 94 -0.96 0.21 -7.40
C MET A 94 -0.84 1.72 -7.53
N LEU A 95 0.38 2.22 -7.37
CA LEU A 95 0.69 3.63 -7.65
C LEU A 95 0.50 3.87 -9.14
N THR A 96 -0.30 4.87 -9.50
CA THR A 96 -0.60 5.24 -10.89
C THR A 96 -0.36 6.72 -11.13
N PRO A 97 -0.27 7.16 -12.39
CA PRO A 97 -0.21 8.60 -12.69
C PRO A 97 -1.38 9.38 -12.11
N THR A 98 -2.55 8.75 -11.96
CA THR A 98 -3.74 9.38 -11.41
C THR A 98 -3.66 9.55 -9.89
N ASN A 99 -3.28 8.49 -9.16
CA ASN A 99 -3.32 8.53 -7.69
C ASN A 99 -2.02 8.98 -7.02
N ARG A 100 -0.94 9.16 -7.77
CA ARG A 100 0.35 9.53 -7.18
C ARG A 100 0.31 10.86 -6.41
N SER A 101 -0.58 11.76 -6.79
CA SER A 101 -0.76 13.05 -6.11
C SER A 101 -1.78 13.00 -4.97
N TRP A 102 -2.43 11.86 -4.77
CA TRP A 102 -3.38 11.68 -3.67
C TRP A 102 -2.63 11.41 -2.37
N THR A 103 -3.24 11.81 -1.25
CA THR A 103 -2.74 11.40 0.06
C THR A 103 -3.03 9.91 0.27
N CYS A 104 -2.29 9.31 1.20
CA CYS A 104 -2.51 7.92 1.59
C CYS A 104 -3.96 7.73 2.10
N GLU A 105 -4.45 8.68 2.91
CA GLU A 105 -5.83 8.63 3.42
C GLU A 105 -6.86 8.66 2.29
N ARG A 106 -6.65 9.53 1.29
CA ARG A 106 -7.59 9.61 0.16
C ARG A 106 -7.67 8.29 -0.60
N LEU A 107 -6.52 7.67 -0.85
CA LEU A 107 -6.50 6.38 -1.53
C LEU A 107 -7.26 5.34 -0.72
N TYR A 108 -7.03 5.29 0.59
CA TYR A 108 -7.73 4.35 1.47
C TYR A 108 -9.26 4.55 1.39
N ARG A 109 -9.73 5.79 1.43
CA ARG A 109 -11.16 6.09 1.31
C ARG A 109 -11.73 5.61 -0.02
N GLU A 110 -11.02 5.85 -1.11
CA GLU A 110 -11.48 5.43 -2.43
C GLU A 110 -11.57 3.90 -2.53
N LEU A 111 -10.57 3.18 -2.01
CA LEU A 111 -10.60 1.72 -1.99
C LEU A 111 -11.75 1.19 -1.14
N ARG A 112 -12.03 1.83 -0.02
CA ARG A 112 -13.16 1.44 0.83
C ARG A 112 -14.49 1.63 0.12
N LYS A 113 -14.65 2.71 -0.62
CA LYS A 113 -15.86 2.96 -1.42
C LYS A 113 -16.05 1.88 -2.47
N GLU A 114 -14.99 1.52 -3.19
CA GLU A 114 -15.04 0.48 -4.21
C GLU A 114 -15.42 -0.87 -3.61
N ALA A 115 -14.82 -1.23 -2.48
CA ALA A 115 -15.13 -2.48 -1.80
C ALA A 115 -16.58 -2.52 -1.32
N SER A 116 -17.09 -1.41 -0.78
CA SER A 116 -18.48 -1.31 -0.34
C SER A 116 -19.45 -1.43 -1.50
N ALA A 117 -19.14 -0.81 -2.64
CA ALA A 117 -19.97 -0.89 -3.83
C ALA A 117 -20.04 -2.32 -4.37
N LEU A 118 -18.93 -3.04 -4.35
CA LEU A 118 -18.88 -4.44 -4.79
C LEU A 118 -19.68 -5.35 -3.84
N ASN A 119 -19.60 -5.10 -2.54
CA ASN A 119 -20.32 -5.90 -1.54
C ASN A 119 -21.83 -5.61 -1.52
N ALA A 120 -22.25 -4.48 -2.05
CA ALA A 120 -23.67 -4.09 -2.09
C ALA A 120 -24.42 -4.70 -3.27
N ARG A 121 -23.72 -5.40 -4.16
CA ARG A 121 -24.34 -6.03 -5.32
C ARG A 121 -24.87 -7.42 -5.02
#